data_0c38e6b580995d4759dd8e6b8ebf2479
#
_entry.id   0c38e6b580995d4759dd8e6b8ebf2479
#
_cell.length_a   1.000
_cell.length_b   1.000
_cell.length_c   1.000
_cell.angle_alpha   90.00
_cell.angle_beta   90.00
_cell.angle_gamma   90.00
#
_symmetry.space_group_name_H-M   'P 1'
#
loop_
_entity.id
_entity.type
_entity.pdbx_description
1 polymer ?
#
loop_
_entity_poly.entity_id
_entity_poly.type
_entity_poly.pdbx_seq_one_letter_code
_entity_poly.pdbx_strand_id
1 'polypeptide(L)'
;MVQTCDVLLTGGVVVTMDDDRRIIENGAVAVQGNRIAAVGRVRDMVGWKAQRVVSCEGHVVIPGLIDTHNHLFQVAGRGLGDGMALWEWLEKFMLPLAGGITPGEALAAVRVAALESLSSGTTTIIDNHYAPNDVQTSLQVAGVLHDMGLRGAIARGVFGPFTNVARDNHLNPMLFRNTVSQELDNMRACLNEWRSDRVAIWPSPVNVIYNDQDLVRGLVEMAREFSVPWQTHCSEAQSDPEIYQQAYGVRPFVWMQQQGLLGRDATFAHAIWLDDQEVEVTGSAACGIAHNPMSNEYLASGAMRLRDLRSAGATIGMGADGAASHLMDMFQIMRQMVYVQRLHTLSPESTRAAEAFELATRGGAEMAGIDAGCLIPGKLADIAVVSLQG
;
A
#
# COMPACT_ATOMS: atom_id res chain seq x y z
N MET A 1 -27.68 -15.88 27.94
CA MET A 1 -26.30 -16.37 28.13
C MET A 1 -25.41 -15.16 28.26
N VAL A 2 -24.44 -15.16 29.16
CA VAL A 2 -23.44 -14.09 29.29
C VAL A 2 -22.46 -14.24 28.10
N GLN A 3 -22.32 -13.22 27.29
CA GLN A 3 -21.32 -13.18 26.21
C GLN A 3 -19.98 -12.68 26.77
N THR A 4 -18.87 -13.23 26.30
CA THR A 4 -17.53 -12.86 26.76
C THR A 4 -16.71 -12.36 25.60
N CYS A 5 -15.75 -11.42 25.85
CA CYS A 5 -14.76 -10.96 24.90
C CYS A 5 -13.46 -10.61 25.62
N ASP A 6 -12.39 -10.45 24.86
CA ASP A 6 -11.09 -10.05 25.43
C ASP A 6 -11.05 -8.55 25.66
N VAL A 7 -11.49 -7.76 24.67
CA VAL A 7 -11.52 -6.29 24.74
C VAL A 7 -12.92 -5.78 24.37
N LEU A 8 -13.42 -4.82 25.13
CA LEU A 8 -14.62 -4.05 24.82
C LEU A 8 -14.26 -2.56 24.72
N LEU A 9 -14.30 -2.02 23.52
CA LEU A 9 -14.25 -0.57 23.26
C LEU A 9 -15.66 -0.02 23.47
N THR A 10 -15.82 1.08 24.23
CA THR A 10 -17.16 1.55 24.62
C THR A 10 -17.25 3.07 24.80
N GLY A 11 -18.39 3.67 24.46
CA GLY A 11 -18.70 5.07 24.75
C GLY A 11 -18.31 6.08 23.65
N GLY A 12 -17.61 5.62 22.59
CA GLY A 12 -17.21 6.47 21.47
C GLY A 12 -18.25 6.57 20.35
N VAL A 13 -17.90 7.31 19.31
CA VAL A 13 -18.59 7.26 18.01
C VAL A 13 -17.96 6.17 17.17
N VAL A 14 -18.71 5.14 16.80
CA VAL A 14 -18.21 4.03 15.97
C VAL A 14 -18.60 4.28 14.52
N VAL A 15 -17.61 4.43 13.63
CA VAL A 15 -17.80 4.51 12.18
C VAL A 15 -17.50 3.13 11.60
N THR A 16 -18.53 2.41 11.19
CA THR A 16 -18.40 0.99 10.88
C THR A 16 -17.77 0.69 9.53
N MET A 17 -17.94 1.57 8.56
CA MET A 17 -17.61 1.33 7.15
C MET A 17 -18.22 0.04 6.58
N ASP A 18 -19.31 -0.43 7.16
CA ASP A 18 -20.14 -1.50 6.60
C ASP A 18 -20.90 -1.05 5.34
N ASP A 19 -21.70 -1.92 4.75
CA ASP A 19 -22.42 -1.62 3.50
C ASP A 19 -23.41 -0.45 3.68
N ASP A 20 -23.98 -0.30 4.88
CA ASP A 20 -24.89 0.81 5.23
C ASP A 20 -24.15 2.07 5.68
N ARG A 21 -22.82 2.06 5.80
CA ARG A 21 -21.98 3.17 6.30
C ARG A 21 -22.46 3.73 7.64
N ARG A 22 -22.86 2.84 8.55
CA ARG A 22 -23.45 3.23 9.84
C ARG A 22 -22.45 4.02 10.69
N ILE A 23 -22.97 5.06 11.33
CA ILE A 23 -22.29 5.81 12.40
C ILE A 23 -23.10 5.57 13.68
N ILE A 24 -22.48 5.01 14.70
CA ILE A 24 -23.12 4.59 15.93
C ILE A 24 -22.64 5.49 17.07
N GLU A 25 -23.47 6.45 17.48
CA GLU A 25 -23.22 7.27 18.66
C GLU A 25 -23.33 6.41 19.93
N ASN A 26 -22.48 6.69 20.93
CA ASN A 26 -22.36 5.90 22.14
C ASN A 26 -22.25 4.41 21.78
N GLY A 27 -21.33 4.15 20.85
CA GLY A 27 -21.12 2.83 20.27
C GLY A 27 -20.16 1.97 21.10
N ALA A 28 -20.17 0.69 20.80
CA ALA A 28 -19.25 -0.29 21.39
C ALA A 28 -18.84 -1.33 20.36
N VAL A 29 -17.61 -1.83 20.50
CA VAL A 29 -17.02 -2.91 19.69
C VAL A 29 -16.44 -3.96 20.65
N ALA A 30 -16.92 -5.19 20.56
CA ALA A 30 -16.37 -6.33 21.29
C ALA A 30 -15.39 -7.11 20.41
N VAL A 31 -14.22 -7.41 20.94
CA VAL A 31 -13.15 -8.14 20.26
C VAL A 31 -12.87 -9.44 21.00
N GLN A 32 -12.81 -10.54 20.24
CA GLN A 32 -12.43 -11.86 20.74
C GLN A 32 -11.30 -12.42 19.87
N GLY A 33 -10.14 -12.69 20.48
CA GLY A 33 -8.93 -13.04 19.74
C GLY A 33 -8.51 -11.90 18.80
N ASN A 34 -8.39 -12.20 17.53
CA ASN A 34 -8.07 -11.23 16.49
C ASN A 34 -9.28 -10.77 15.65
N ARG A 35 -10.52 -11.07 16.13
CA ARG A 35 -11.74 -10.75 15.36
C ARG A 35 -12.74 -9.93 16.15
N ILE A 36 -13.54 -9.17 15.42
CA ILE A 36 -14.67 -8.44 15.93
C ILE A 36 -15.79 -9.45 16.26
N ALA A 37 -16.23 -9.49 17.51
CA ALA A 37 -17.29 -10.37 17.97
C ALA A 37 -18.67 -9.71 17.87
N ALA A 38 -18.76 -8.40 18.16
CA ALA A 38 -19.99 -7.63 18.06
C ALA A 38 -19.72 -6.14 17.88
N VAL A 39 -20.68 -5.43 17.24
CA VAL A 39 -20.69 -3.97 17.09
C VAL A 39 -22.12 -3.48 17.31
N GLY A 40 -22.31 -2.46 18.15
CA GLY A 40 -23.64 -1.91 18.44
C GLY A 40 -23.58 -0.69 19.37
N ARG A 41 -24.71 -0.28 19.90
CA ARG A 41 -24.74 0.76 20.95
C ARG A 41 -24.36 0.15 22.30
N VAL A 42 -23.80 0.93 23.19
CA VAL A 42 -23.44 0.47 24.56
C VAL A 42 -24.61 -0.22 25.26
N ARG A 43 -25.82 0.30 25.13
CA ARG A 43 -27.03 -0.30 25.72
C ARG A 43 -27.34 -1.70 25.19
N ASP A 44 -26.90 -2.03 23.97
CA ASP A 44 -27.15 -3.32 23.34
C ASP A 44 -26.07 -4.35 23.75
N MET A 45 -25.01 -3.87 24.43
CA MET A 45 -23.86 -4.67 24.88
C MET A 45 -23.86 -4.94 26.40
N VAL A 46 -24.96 -4.65 27.12
CA VAL A 46 -25.08 -4.81 28.60
C VAL A 46 -24.76 -6.23 29.08
N GLY A 47 -24.99 -7.25 28.29
CA GLY A 47 -24.71 -8.66 28.64
C GLY A 47 -23.26 -9.11 28.41
N TRP A 48 -22.38 -8.23 27.87
CA TRP A 48 -21.00 -8.59 27.57
C TRP A 48 -20.09 -8.47 28.80
N LYS A 49 -19.22 -9.46 29.00
CA LYS A 49 -18.13 -9.41 30.01
C LYS A 49 -16.80 -9.42 29.27
N ALA A 50 -16.02 -8.36 29.43
CA ALA A 50 -14.69 -8.20 28.82
C ALA A 50 -13.59 -8.42 29.85
N GLN A 51 -12.45 -8.98 29.41
CA GLN A 51 -11.22 -9.00 30.22
C GLN A 51 -10.66 -7.60 30.40
N ARG A 52 -10.75 -6.77 29.33
CA ARG A 52 -10.35 -5.37 29.30
C ARG A 52 -11.44 -4.49 28.70
N VAL A 53 -11.79 -3.42 29.40
CA VAL A 53 -12.69 -2.37 28.90
C VAL A 53 -11.87 -1.12 28.59
N VAL A 54 -12.06 -0.54 27.41
CA VAL A 54 -11.43 0.69 26.96
C VAL A 54 -12.52 1.73 26.74
N SER A 55 -12.48 2.82 27.52
CA SER A 55 -13.36 3.97 27.29
C SER A 55 -12.91 4.73 26.06
N CYS A 56 -13.83 4.95 25.14
CA CYS A 56 -13.63 5.74 23.92
C CYS A 56 -14.47 7.05 23.97
N GLU A 57 -14.88 7.51 25.16
CA GLU A 57 -15.58 8.79 25.29
C GLU A 57 -14.73 9.92 24.73
N GLY A 58 -15.33 10.79 23.89
CA GLY A 58 -14.61 11.85 23.17
C GLY A 58 -13.75 11.38 22.00
N HIS A 59 -13.86 10.11 21.59
CA HIS A 59 -13.11 9.52 20.50
C HIS A 59 -14.02 8.93 19.43
N VAL A 60 -13.46 8.78 18.23
CA VAL A 60 -14.05 8.00 17.14
C VAL A 60 -13.32 6.67 17.02
N VAL A 61 -14.07 5.58 16.97
CA VAL A 61 -13.59 4.23 16.69
C VAL A 61 -13.81 3.93 15.22
N ILE A 62 -12.75 3.68 14.48
CA ILE A 62 -12.74 3.46 13.04
C ILE A 62 -12.05 2.14 12.70
N PRO A 63 -12.30 1.55 11.50
CA PRO A 63 -11.38 0.54 10.97
C PRO A 63 -9.97 1.12 10.90
N GLY A 64 -8.96 0.32 11.22
CA GLY A 64 -7.57 0.72 11.04
C GLY A 64 -7.32 1.11 9.58
N LEU A 65 -6.57 2.18 9.38
CA LEU A 65 -6.22 2.66 8.05
C LEU A 65 -5.22 1.73 7.38
N ILE A 66 -5.30 1.64 6.06
CA ILE A 66 -4.52 0.73 5.24
C ILE A 66 -3.72 1.52 4.23
N ASP A 67 -2.41 1.44 4.35
CA ASP A 67 -1.44 1.99 3.43
C ASP A 67 -1.06 0.90 2.40
N THR A 68 -1.50 1.06 1.16
CA THR A 68 -1.37 0.03 0.13
C THR A 68 -0.08 0.12 -0.69
N HIS A 69 0.74 1.15 -0.43
CA HIS A 69 2.06 1.29 -1.05
C HIS A 69 2.94 2.24 -0.24
N ASN A 70 4.07 1.74 0.21
CA ASN A 70 5.07 2.51 0.95
C ASN A 70 6.48 2.03 0.62
N HIS A 71 7.47 2.86 0.98
CA HIS A 71 8.89 2.54 1.01
C HIS A 71 9.45 2.96 2.36
N LEU A 72 9.18 2.19 3.40
CA LEU A 72 9.47 2.60 4.79
C LEU A 72 10.93 2.97 5.03
N PHE A 73 11.89 2.30 4.36
CA PHE A 73 13.32 2.63 4.51
C PHE A 73 13.66 4.05 4.01
N GLN A 74 12.88 4.61 3.08
CA GLN A 74 13.12 5.91 2.49
C GLN A 74 12.96 7.08 3.47
N VAL A 75 12.36 6.85 4.65
CA VAL A 75 12.30 7.89 5.69
C VAL A 75 13.69 8.41 6.08
N ALA A 76 14.74 7.60 5.88
CA ALA A 76 16.14 8.01 6.06
C ALA A 76 16.56 9.18 5.15
N GLY A 77 15.88 9.36 4.01
CA GLY A 77 16.14 10.43 3.06
C GLY A 77 15.06 11.50 2.99
N ARG A 78 14.07 11.48 3.91
CA ARG A 78 12.96 12.42 3.92
C ARG A 78 13.43 13.88 3.91
N GLY A 79 12.83 14.70 3.03
CA GLY A 79 13.17 16.11 2.87
C GLY A 79 14.36 16.38 1.95
N LEU A 80 15.00 15.34 1.42
CA LEU A 80 16.03 15.45 0.39
C LEU A 80 15.45 15.22 -1.00
N GLY A 81 16.13 15.69 -2.05
CA GLY A 81 15.68 15.51 -3.44
C GLY A 81 14.54 16.42 -3.86
N ASP A 82 14.30 17.53 -3.12
CA ASP A 82 13.30 18.53 -3.47
C ASP A 82 13.56 19.19 -4.81
N GLY A 83 12.49 19.45 -5.58
CA GLY A 83 12.55 20.12 -6.89
C GLY A 83 12.98 19.22 -8.06
N MET A 84 13.08 17.90 -7.87
CA MET A 84 13.40 16.93 -8.92
C MET A 84 12.14 16.21 -9.39
N ALA A 85 11.98 16.02 -10.71
CA ALA A 85 11.00 15.10 -11.26
C ALA A 85 11.45 13.64 -11.07
N LEU A 86 10.54 12.66 -11.22
CA LEU A 86 10.77 11.25 -10.87
C LEU A 86 12.11 10.70 -11.37
N TRP A 87 12.39 10.76 -12.66
CA TRP A 87 13.60 10.14 -13.23
C TRP A 87 14.89 10.79 -12.73
N GLU A 88 14.90 12.12 -12.60
CA GLU A 88 16.02 12.86 -12.01
C GLU A 88 16.17 12.54 -10.51
N TRP A 89 15.06 12.44 -9.78
CA TRP A 89 15.01 12.07 -8.37
C TRP A 89 15.54 10.65 -8.13
N LEU A 90 15.19 9.70 -9.00
CA LEU A 90 15.73 8.34 -8.97
C LEU A 90 17.24 8.35 -9.23
N GLU A 91 17.70 9.01 -10.30
CA GLU A 91 19.12 9.04 -10.70
C GLU A 91 20.00 9.69 -9.64
N LYS A 92 19.62 10.90 -9.18
CA LYS A 92 20.51 11.75 -8.37
C LYS A 92 20.37 11.55 -6.88
N PHE A 93 19.25 11.05 -6.42
CA PHE A 93 18.97 10.96 -4.99
C PHE A 93 18.58 9.55 -4.53
N MET A 94 17.46 9.01 -4.97
CA MET A 94 16.88 7.82 -4.32
C MET A 94 17.67 6.54 -4.57
N LEU A 95 18.09 6.27 -5.81
CA LEU A 95 18.86 5.06 -6.10
C LEU A 95 20.30 5.11 -5.56
N PRO A 96 21.01 6.26 -5.51
CA PRO A 96 22.23 6.41 -4.71
C PRO A 96 22.02 6.11 -3.22
N LEU A 97 20.97 6.65 -2.59
CA LEU A 97 20.62 6.32 -1.20
C LEU A 97 20.38 4.81 -1.03
N ALA A 98 19.55 4.23 -1.88
CA ALA A 98 19.25 2.80 -1.88
C ALA A 98 20.49 1.92 -2.07
N GLY A 99 21.43 2.36 -2.92
CA GLY A 99 22.69 1.65 -3.14
C GLY A 99 23.68 1.73 -1.96
N GLY A 100 23.54 2.74 -1.11
CA GLY A 100 24.45 3.04 0.01
C GLY A 100 23.93 2.68 1.41
N ILE A 101 22.61 2.59 1.59
CA ILE A 101 22.01 2.30 2.89
C ILE A 101 22.40 0.90 3.40
N THR A 102 22.79 0.82 4.66
CA THR A 102 23.11 -0.46 5.31
C THR A 102 21.86 -1.14 5.87
N PRO A 103 21.87 -2.48 6.09
CA PRO A 103 20.74 -3.17 6.73
C PRO A 103 20.33 -2.57 8.07
N GLY A 104 21.29 -2.15 8.90
CA GLY A 104 21.02 -1.53 10.21
C GLY A 104 20.29 -0.18 10.09
N GLU A 105 20.70 0.65 9.15
CA GLU A 105 20.07 1.95 8.88
C GLU A 105 18.66 1.76 8.29
N ALA A 106 18.50 0.84 7.34
CA ALA A 106 17.20 0.52 6.76
C ALA A 106 16.20 0.02 7.83
N LEU A 107 16.62 -0.89 8.70
CA LEU A 107 15.78 -1.39 9.80
C LEU A 107 15.43 -0.30 10.82
N ALA A 108 16.34 0.64 11.09
CA ALA A 108 16.06 1.80 11.95
C ALA A 108 15.02 2.71 11.29
N ALA A 109 15.19 3.02 10.00
CA ALA A 109 14.26 3.82 9.22
C ALA A 109 12.86 3.18 9.14
N VAL A 110 12.79 1.87 8.87
CA VAL A 110 11.53 1.11 8.87
C VAL A 110 10.79 1.23 10.21
N ARG A 111 11.51 1.11 11.35
CA ARG A 111 10.88 1.28 12.67
C ARG A 111 10.31 2.67 12.89
N VAL A 112 11.03 3.72 12.46
CA VAL A 112 10.56 5.11 12.58
C VAL A 112 9.30 5.33 11.73
N ALA A 113 9.32 4.92 10.46
CA ALA A 113 8.18 5.04 9.56
C ALA A 113 6.96 4.24 10.05
N ALA A 114 7.18 3.00 10.49
CA ALA A 114 6.12 2.15 11.04
C ALA A 114 5.49 2.74 12.33
N LEU A 115 6.30 3.35 13.20
CA LEU A 115 5.81 4.02 14.40
C LEU A 115 4.98 5.26 14.04
N GLU A 116 5.42 6.06 13.08
CA GLU A 116 4.66 7.22 12.58
C GLU A 116 3.32 6.77 11.98
N SER A 117 3.33 5.73 11.16
CA SER A 117 2.10 5.14 10.58
C SER A 117 1.12 4.66 11.66
N LEU A 118 1.60 3.90 12.65
CA LEU A 118 0.79 3.46 13.79
C LEU A 118 0.20 4.64 14.57
N SER A 119 1.00 5.68 14.81
CA SER A 119 0.58 6.88 15.54
C SER A 119 -0.51 7.66 14.83
N SER A 120 -0.62 7.53 13.49
CA SER A 120 -1.67 8.13 12.67
C SER A 120 -2.88 7.21 12.40
N GLY A 121 -2.91 6.02 13.03
CA GLY A 121 -4.05 5.09 12.92
C GLY A 121 -3.94 4.06 11.81
N THR A 122 -2.81 3.97 11.13
CA THR A 122 -2.53 2.93 10.13
C THR A 122 -2.21 1.61 10.82
N THR A 123 -2.93 0.55 10.47
CA THR A 123 -2.76 -0.79 11.04
C THR A 123 -2.22 -1.81 10.04
N THR A 124 -2.28 -1.47 8.75
CA THR A 124 -1.83 -2.34 7.65
C THR A 124 -0.97 -1.55 6.69
N ILE A 125 0.19 -2.09 6.30
CA ILE A 125 1.13 -1.44 5.38
C ILE A 125 1.60 -2.46 4.33
N ILE A 126 1.56 -2.07 3.06
CA ILE A 126 2.26 -2.78 1.97
C ILE A 126 3.55 -2.00 1.71
N ASP A 127 4.67 -2.52 2.21
CA ASP A 127 6.00 -1.91 2.06
C ASP A 127 6.70 -2.48 0.83
N ASN A 128 6.85 -1.68 -0.21
CA ASN A 128 7.68 -2.01 -1.37
C ASN A 128 9.16 -1.82 -1.00
N HIS A 129 9.72 -2.81 -0.34
CA HIS A 129 11.08 -2.78 0.19
C HIS A 129 12.09 -3.27 -0.85
N TYR A 130 12.95 -2.37 -1.33
CA TYR A 130 13.93 -2.71 -2.36
C TYR A 130 15.40 -2.41 -1.97
N ALA A 131 15.66 -1.89 -0.78
CA ALA A 131 17.03 -1.57 -0.37
C ALA A 131 17.26 -1.59 1.16
N PRO A 132 18.20 -2.43 1.62
CA PRO A 132 18.80 -3.57 0.92
C PRO A 132 17.77 -4.67 0.64
N ASN A 133 17.86 -5.33 -0.50
CA ASN A 133 16.89 -6.35 -0.93
C ASN A 133 17.42 -7.79 -0.84
N ASP A 134 18.50 -8.03 -0.11
CA ASP A 134 18.92 -9.39 0.21
C ASP A 134 17.87 -10.13 1.07
N VAL A 135 17.92 -11.47 1.02
CA VAL A 135 16.93 -12.33 1.70
C VAL A 135 16.85 -11.99 3.19
N GLN A 136 18.01 -11.91 3.85
CA GLN A 136 18.08 -11.72 5.31
C GLN A 136 17.47 -10.37 5.73
N THR A 137 17.82 -9.29 5.04
CA THR A 137 17.27 -7.95 5.34
C THR A 137 15.78 -7.90 5.06
N SER A 138 15.31 -8.48 3.96
CA SER A 138 13.87 -8.55 3.63
C SER A 138 13.07 -9.27 4.73
N LEU A 139 13.57 -10.39 5.24
CA LEU A 139 12.95 -11.13 6.35
C LEU A 139 12.99 -10.34 7.66
N GLN A 140 14.07 -9.61 7.93
CA GLN A 140 14.18 -8.76 9.12
C GLN A 140 13.19 -7.59 9.07
N VAL A 141 12.97 -6.99 7.90
CA VAL A 141 11.95 -5.93 7.71
C VAL A 141 10.55 -6.48 7.98
N ALA A 142 10.24 -7.66 7.45
CA ALA A 142 8.98 -8.35 7.76
C ALA A 142 8.83 -8.62 9.28
N GLY A 143 9.93 -9.00 9.93
CA GLY A 143 10.01 -9.18 11.38
C GLY A 143 9.72 -7.89 12.14
N VAL A 144 10.24 -6.75 11.71
CA VAL A 144 9.96 -5.44 12.33
C VAL A 144 8.47 -5.13 12.31
N LEU A 145 7.78 -5.26 11.17
CA LEU A 145 6.34 -5.02 11.09
C LEU A 145 5.55 -6.00 11.96
N HIS A 146 5.93 -7.28 11.95
CA HIS A 146 5.30 -8.30 12.79
C HIS A 146 5.43 -7.98 14.29
N ASP A 147 6.65 -7.65 14.76
CA ASP A 147 6.94 -7.37 16.16
C ASP A 147 6.29 -6.08 16.66
N MET A 148 6.12 -5.09 15.78
CA MET A 148 5.39 -3.85 16.08
C MET A 148 3.86 -4.04 16.07
N GLY A 149 3.36 -5.23 15.74
CA GLY A 149 1.92 -5.55 15.73
C GLY A 149 1.19 -5.12 14.46
N LEU A 150 1.89 -4.65 13.45
CA LEU A 150 1.31 -4.28 12.15
C LEU A 150 0.91 -5.51 11.34
N ARG A 151 -0.09 -5.33 10.50
CA ARG A 151 -0.45 -6.23 9.41
C ARG A 151 0.12 -5.69 8.09
N GLY A 152 0.22 -6.53 7.07
CA GLY A 152 0.56 -6.09 5.73
C GLY A 152 1.41 -7.06 4.94
N ALA A 153 2.23 -6.52 4.06
CA ALA A 153 3.17 -7.30 3.28
C ALA A 153 4.47 -6.52 3.03
N ILE A 154 5.55 -7.27 2.92
CA ILE A 154 6.77 -6.79 2.28
C ILE A 154 6.70 -7.19 0.82
N ALA A 155 6.38 -6.23 -0.04
CA ALA A 155 6.53 -6.37 -1.48
C ALA A 155 8.03 -6.24 -1.79
N ARG A 156 8.74 -7.41 -1.79
CA ARG A 156 10.19 -7.44 -1.95
C ARG A 156 10.56 -6.97 -3.35
N GLY A 157 11.11 -5.75 -3.40
CA GLY A 157 11.53 -5.10 -4.64
C GLY A 157 12.80 -5.72 -5.21
N VAL A 158 12.76 -6.12 -6.48
CA VAL A 158 13.90 -6.69 -7.18
C VAL A 158 14.24 -5.90 -8.43
N PHE A 159 15.55 -5.84 -8.77
CA PHE A 159 16.05 -5.14 -9.96
C PHE A 159 16.54 -6.12 -11.05
N GLY A 160 17.17 -7.24 -10.67
CA GLY A 160 17.71 -8.22 -11.61
C GLY A 160 18.90 -7.71 -12.45
N PRO A 161 19.05 -8.18 -13.70
CA PRO A 161 20.10 -7.73 -14.60
C PRO A 161 19.96 -6.27 -15.04
N PHE A 162 21.08 -5.59 -15.31
CA PHE A 162 21.09 -4.21 -15.79
C PHE A 162 20.66 -4.13 -17.26
N THR A 163 19.41 -3.80 -17.50
CA THR A 163 18.78 -3.74 -18.83
C THR A 163 19.21 -2.50 -19.63
N ASN A 164 18.93 -2.49 -20.95
CA ASN A 164 19.18 -1.32 -21.79
C ASN A 164 18.34 -0.13 -21.33
N VAL A 165 17.07 -0.34 -20.98
CA VAL A 165 16.19 0.72 -20.48
C VAL A 165 16.75 1.33 -19.20
N ALA A 166 17.23 0.50 -18.26
CA ALA A 166 17.86 1.00 -17.04
C ALA A 166 19.12 1.85 -17.33
N ARG A 167 19.94 1.43 -18.29
CA ARG A 167 21.14 2.13 -18.72
C ARG A 167 20.82 3.46 -19.40
N ASP A 168 19.88 3.45 -20.35
CA ASP A 168 19.53 4.62 -21.16
C ASP A 168 18.85 5.70 -20.31
N ASN A 169 18.24 5.32 -19.18
CA ASN A 169 17.65 6.23 -18.20
C ASN A 169 18.55 6.46 -16.98
N HIS A 170 19.85 6.19 -17.08
CA HIS A 170 20.88 6.51 -16.09
C HIS A 170 20.63 5.95 -14.68
N LEU A 171 19.91 4.82 -14.56
CA LEU A 171 19.68 4.20 -13.26
C LEU A 171 20.99 3.68 -12.64
N ASN A 172 21.06 3.63 -11.31
CA ASN A 172 22.26 3.23 -10.59
C ASN A 172 22.55 1.73 -10.78
N PRO A 173 23.64 1.35 -11.49
CA PRO A 173 23.95 -0.04 -11.77
C PRO A 173 24.23 -0.89 -10.52
N MET A 174 24.54 -0.26 -9.39
CA MET A 174 24.78 -0.96 -8.13
C MET A 174 23.56 -1.74 -7.60
N LEU A 175 22.34 -1.42 -8.05
CA LEU A 175 21.13 -2.13 -7.66
C LEU A 175 20.83 -3.34 -8.55
N PHE A 176 21.41 -3.39 -9.74
CA PHE A 176 21.23 -4.46 -10.74
C PHE A 176 22.37 -5.49 -10.64
N ARG A 177 22.44 -6.19 -9.50
CA ARG A 177 23.59 -7.05 -9.16
C ARG A 177 23.37 -8.52 -9.48
N ASN A 178 22.11 -8.96 -9.51
CA ASN A 178 21.77 -10.37 -9.59
C ASN A 178 21.29 -10.74 -11.00
N THR A 179 21.53 -12.00 -11.37
CA THR A 179 20.90 -12.59 -12.55
C THR A 179 19.42 -12.86 -12.30
N VAL A 180 18.67 -13.15 -13.36
CA VAL A 180 17.26 -13.60 -13.26
C VAL A 180 17.13 -14.78 -12.30
N SER A 181 17.94 -15.83 -12.48
CA SER A 181 17.88 -17.02 -11.62
C SER A 181 18.14 -16.69 -10.15
N GLN A 182 19.17 -15.87 -9.86
CA GLN A 182 19.49 -15.50 -8.49
C GLN A 182 18.35 -14.73 -7.82
N GLU A 183 17.68 -13.80 -8.53
CA GLU A 183 16.55 -13.07 -7.94
C GLU A 183 15.33 -13.98 -7.73
N LEU A 184 15.05 -14.89 -8.64
CA LEU A 184 13.97 -15.87 -8.47
C LEU A 184 14.26 -16.82 -7.29
N ASP A 185 15.51 -17.28 -7.14
CA ASP A 185 15.93 -18.13 -6.01
C ASP A 185 15.81 -17.36 -4.67
N ASN A 186 16.25 -16.09 -4.63
CA ASN A 186 16.16 -15.24 -3.45
C ASN A 186 14.68 -14.98 -3.09
N MET A 187 13.82 -14.71 -4.08
CA MET A 187 12.39 -14.49 -3.83
C MET A 187 11.73 -15.76 -3.28
N ARG A 188 12.03 -16.92 -3.87
CA ARG A 188 11.53 -18.22 -3.41
C ARG A 188 12.01 -18.54 -1.99
N ALA A 189 13.25 -18.19 -1.64
CA ALA A 189 13.78 -18.34 -0.29
C ALA A 189 12.94 -17.48 0.70
N CYS A 190 12.69 -16.22 0.41
CA CYS A 190 11.85 -15.36 1.26
C CYS A 190 10.45 -15.96 1.47
N LEU A 191 9.79 -16.40 0.40
CA LEU A 191 8.45 -17.00 0.46
C LEU A 191 8.42 -18.33 1.25
N ASN A 192 9.49 -19.11 1.19
CA ASN A 192 9.60 -20.40 1.89
C ASN A 192 10.01 -20.26 3.35
N GLU A 193 10.82 -19.26 3.70
CA GLU A 193 11.35 -19.10 5.06
C GLU A 193 10.41 -18.28 5.96
N TRP A 194 9.70 -17.29 5.41
CA TRP A 194 8.84 -16.42 6.20
C TRP A 194 7.52 -17.11 6.58
N ARG A 195 7.17 -17.01 7.87
CA ARG A 195 5.88 -17.47 8.39
C ARG A 195 5.32 -16.44 9.36
N SER A 196 4.16 -15.90 9.05
CA SER A 196 3.42 -14.98 9.91
C SER A 196 1.94 -15.04 9.55
N ASP A 197 1.09 -14.79 10.54
CA ASP A 197 -0.35 -14.63 10.38
C ASP A 197 -0.78 -13.18 10.09
N ARG A 198 0.16 -12.24 10.13
CA ARG A 198 -0.08 -10.81 9.94
C ARG A 198 0.67 -10.20 8.78
N VAL A 199 1.90 -10.59 8.54
CA VAL A 199 2.76 -10.00 7.52
C VAL A 199 3.07 -11.04 6.46
N ALA A 200 2.79 -10.75 5.20
CA ALA A 200 3.12 -11.58 4.04
C ALA A 200 4.40 -11.10 3.34
N ILE A 201 4.92 -11.92 2.45
CA ILE A 201 5.94 -11.52 1.47
C ILE A 201 5.28 -11.57 0.10
N TRP A 202 5.45 -10.52 -0.71
CA TRP A 202 4.97 -10.45 -2.08
C TRP A 202 6.13 -10.28 -3.06
N PRO A 203 6.12 -10.94 -4.22
CA PRO A 203 7.03 -10.62 -5.30
C PRO A 203 6.78 -9.20 -5.82
N SER A 204 7.86 -8.45 -6.08
CA SER A 204 7.76 -7.12 -6.65
C SER A 204 8.91 -6.82 -7.61
N PRO A 205 8.72 -6.89 -8.94
CA PRO A 205 9.60 -6.15 -9.83
C PRO A 205 9.43 -4.66 -9.50
N VAL A 206 10.51 -3.95 -9.16
CA VAL A 206 10.39 -2.54 -8.70
C VAL A 206 9.66 -1.70 -9.74
N ASN A 207 10.02 -1.83 -11.00
CA ASN A 207 9.24 -1.29 -12.12
C ASN A 207 9.44 -2.17 -13.35
N VAL A 208 8.35 -2.63 -13.94
CA VAL A 208 8.36 -3.58 -15.08
C VAL A 208 9.17 -3.05 -16.26
N ILE A 209 9.20 -1.73 -16.48
CA ILE A 209 9.86 -1.16 -17.67
C ILE A 209 11.37 -1.37 -17.70
N TYR A 210 12.03 -1.33 -16.56
CA TYR A 210 13.48 -1.51 -16.49
C TYR A 210 13.92 -2.86 -15.91
N ASN A 211 12.98 -3.69 -15.48
CA ASN A 211 13.27 -5.07 -15.11
C ASN A 211 13.34 -6.00 -16.35
N ASP A 212 14.11 -7.04 -16.24
CA ASP A 212 14.14 -8.09 -17.26
C ASP A 212 12.79 -8.80 -17.37
N GLN A 213 12.32 -9.07 -18.61
CA GLN A 213 10.98 -9.62 -18.84
C GLN A 213 10.82 -11.06 -18.31
N ASP A 214 11.88 -11.88 -18.36
CA ASP A 214 11.85 -13.25 -17.83
C ASP A 214 11.80 -13.21 -16.30
N LEU A 215 12.49 -12.23 -15.68
CA LEU A 215 12.37 -11.99 -14.25
C LEU A 215 10.94 -11.58 -13.86
N VAL A 216 10.34 -10.64 -14.58
CA VAL A 216 8.95 -10.20 -14.31
C VAL A 216 7.99 -11.36 -14.40
N ARG A 217 8.05 -12.15 -15.49
CA ARG A 217 7.20 -13.35 -15.66
C ARG A 217 7.40 -14.35 -14.54
N GLY A 218 8.65 -14.68 -14.20
CA GLY A 218 8.97 -15.62 -13.13
C GLY A 218 8.47 -15.17 -11.76
N LEU A 219 8.53 -13.86 -11.46
CA LEU A 219 7.98 -13.28 -10.21
C LEU A 219 6.45 -13.37 -10.15
N VAL A 220 5.75 -13.07 -11.25
CA VAL A 220 4.29 -13.17 -11.32
C VAL A 220 3.83 -14.63 -11.23
N GLU A 221 4.50 -15.55 -11.92
CA GLU A 221 4.22 -16.99 -11.81
C GLU A 221 4.41 -17.47 -10.38
N MET A 222 5.47 -17.02 -9.71
CA MET A 222 5.74 -17.35 -8.31
C MET A 222 4.69 -16.77 -7.36
N ALA A 223 4.22 -15.54 -7.58
CA ALA A 223 3.13 -14.97 -6.81
C ALA A 223 1.86 -15.83 -6.91
N ARG A 224 1.52 -16.31 -8.11
CA ARG A 224 0.40 -17.20 -8.35
C ARG A 224 0.58 -18.60 -7.75
N GLU A 225 1.79 -19.15 -7.84
CA GLU A 225 2.16 -20.43 -7.20
C GLU A 225 1.93 -20.38 -5.68
N PHE A 226 2.36 -19.30 -5.04
CA PHE A 226 2.22 -19.10 -3.59
C PHE A 226 0.88 -18.48 -3.18
N SER A 227 0.01 -18.17 -4.13
CA SER A 227 -1.30 -17.54 -3.91
C SER A 227 -1.20 -16.23 -3.12
N VAL A 228 -0.24 -15.39 -3.47
CA VAL A 228 -0.03 -14.04 -2.94
C VAL A 228 -0.15 -13.00 -4.05
N PRO A 229 -0.52 -11.76 -3.75
CA PRO A 229 -0.41 -10.66 -4.70
C PRO A 229 1.04 -10.35 -5.10
N TRP A 230 1.20 -9.58 -6.15
CA TRP A 230 2.46 -8.95 -6.54
C TRP A 230 2.27 -7.45 -6.77
N GLN A 231 3.34 -6.68 -6.63
CA GLN A 231 3.27 -5.22 -6.76
C GLN A 231 4.37 -4.67 -7.66
N THR A 232 4.08 -3.57 -8.37
CA THR A 232 5.06 -2.83 -9.17
C THR A 232 4.65 -1.37 -9.32
N HIS A 233 5.60 -0.49 -9.68
CA HIS A 233 5.29 0.86 -10.16
C HIS A 233 4.93 0.82 -11.64
N CYS A 234 3.98 1.68 -12.05
CA CYS A 234 3.62 1.77 -13.46
C CYS A 234 2.99 3.13 -13.80
N SER A 235 3.37 3.70 -14.94
CA SER A 235 2.80 4.93 -15.51
C SER A 235 2.74 6.08 -14.51
N GLU A 236 3.81 6.27 -13.76
CA GLU A 236 3.93 7.35 -12.78
C GLU A 236 4.31 8.68 -13.44
N ALA A 237 5.41 8.72 -14.19
CA ALA A 237 5.83 9.91 -14.92
C ALA A 237 5.15 10.02 -16.27
N GLN A 238 4.99 11.25 -16.76
CA GLN A 238 4.40 11.52 -18.09
C GLN A 238 5.16 10.84 -19.23
N SER A 239 6.47 10.62 -19.06
CA SER A 239 7.33 9.94 -20.04
C SER A 239 7.19 8.41 -20.04
N ASP A 240 6.67 7.80 -18.98
CA ASP A 240 6.65 6.34 -18.86
C ASP A 240 5.94 5.63 -20.02
N PRO A 241 4.75 6.08 -20.49
CA PRO A 241 4.11 5.46 -21.65
C PRO A 241 4.96 5.53 -22.92
N GLU A 242 5.73 6.58 -23.10
CA GLU A 242 6.63 6.75 -24.26
C GLU A 242 7.81 5.78 -24.20
N ILE A 243 8.38 5.57 -23.01
CA ILE A 243 9.46 4.61 -22.79
C ILE A 243 8.97 3.19 -23.12
N TYR A 244 7.76 2.83 -22.67
CA TYR A 244 7.15 1.54 -23.03
C TYR A 244 6.90 1.41 -24.53
N GLN A 245 6.39 2.47 -25.17
CA GLN A 245 6.14 2.48 -26.60
C GLN A 245 7.44 2.28 -27.39
N GLN A 246 8.55 2.88 -26.95
CA GLN A 246 9.86 2.69 -27.56
C GLN A 246 10.42 1.27 -27.33
N ALA A 247 10.26 0.74 -26.13
CA ALA A 247 10.81 -0.57 -25.75
C ALA A 247 9.98 -1.75 -26.29
N TYR A 248 8.65 -1.65 -26.31
CA TYR A 248 7.74 -2.75 -26.54
C TYR A 248 6.72 -2.52 -27.67
N GLY A 249 6.66 -1.32 -28.25
CA GLY A 249 5.74 -0.95 -29.34
C GLY A 249 4.30 -0.69 -28.90
N VAL A 250 3.99 -0.79 -27.60
CA VAL A 250 2.66 -0.57 -27.01
C VAL A 250 2.78 0.11 -25.65
N ARG A 251 1.66 0.64 -25.15
CA ARG A 251 1.58 1.30 -23.86
C ARG A 251 1.61 0.28 -22.69
N PRO A 252 1.94 0.73 -21.45
CA PRO A 252 2.24 -0.13 -20.30
C PRO A 252 1.21 -1.22 -20.00
N PHE A 253 -0.04 -0.84 -19.73
CA PHE A 253 -1.07 -1.80 -19.33
C PHE A 253 -1.53 -2.69 -20.49
N VAL A 254 -1.47 -2.19 -21.73
CA VAL A 254 -1.71 -2.99 -22.93
C VAL A 254 -0.64 -4.07 -23.09
N TRP A 255 0.64 -3.70 -22.88
CA TRP A 255 1.74 -4.66 -22.90
C TRP A 255 1.57 -5.73 -21.81
N MET A 256 1.28 -5.32 -20.57
CA MET A 256 1.06 -6.25 -19.47
C MET A 256 -0.12 -7.19 -19.70
N GLN A 257 -1.21 -6.70 -20.32
CA GLN A 257 -2.33 -7.54 -20.75
C GLN A 257 -1.88 -8.60 -21.76
N GLN A 258 -1.11 -8.19 -22.78
CA GLN A 258 -0.57 -9.12 -23.78
C GLN A 258 0.35 -10.18 -23.19
N GLN A 259 1.07 -9.85 -22.11
CA GLN A 259 1.92 -10.79 -21.38
C GLN A 259 1.15 -11.65 -20.35
N GLY A 260 -0.17 -11.45 -20.18
CA GLY A 260 -0.96 -12.18 -19.19
C GLY A 260 -0.63 -11.83 -17.74
N LEU A 261 -0.10 -10.64 -17.50
CA LEU A 261 0.32 -10.20 -16.16
C LEU A 261 -0.80 -9.59 -15.34
N LEU A 262 -1.86 -9.05 -16.00
CA LEU A 262 -2.98 -8.41 -15.32
C LEU A 262 -3.90 -9.44 -14.64
N GLY A 263 -4.45 -9.05 -13.49
CA GLY A 263 -5.40 -9.86 -12.72
C GLY A 263 -5.65 -9.25 -11.34
N ARG A 264 -6.51 -9.88 -10.56
CA ARG A 264 -6.79 -9.46 -9.17
C ARG A 264 -5.57 -9.60 -8.24
N ASP A 265 -4.59 -10.39 -8.64
CA ASP A 265 -3.32 -10.59 -7.97
C ASP A 265 -2.30 -9.49 -8.26
N ALA A 266 -2.56 -8.64 -9.28
CA ALA A 266 -1.68 -7.57 -9.72
C ALA A 266 -2.03 -6.25 -9.03
N THR A 267 -1.04 -5.62 -8.41
CA THR A 267 -1.18 -4.31 -7.77
C THR A 267 -0.16 -3.32 -8.31
N PHE A 268 -0.62 -2.12 -8.64
CA PHE A 268 0.20 -1.10 -9.30
C PHE A 268 0.23 0.17 -8.47
N ALA A 269 1.41 0.68 -8.18
CA ALA A 269 1.57 2.02 -7.61
C ALA A 269 1.44 3.07 -8.71
N HIS A 270 0.78 4.18 -8.37
CA HIS A 270 0.55 5.39 -9.16
C HIS A 270 -0.49 5.25 -10.27
N ALA A 271 -0.19 4.61 -11.40
CA ALA A 271 -1.10 4.44 -12.55
C ALA A 271 -1.75 5.78 -12.99
N ILE A 272 -0.93 6.81 -13.22
CA ILE A 272 -1.38 8.19 -13.48
C ILE A 272 -1.67 8.39 -14.97
N TRP A 273 -0.71 8.06 -15.83
CA TRP A 273 -0.71 8.41 -17.25
C TRP A 273 -1.29 7.30 -18.13
N LEU A 274 -2.55 6.95 -17.87
CA LEU A 274 -3.30 5.95 -18.63
C LEU A 274 -4.18 6.60 -19.71
N ASP A 275 -4.25 5.98 -20.88
CA ASP A 275 -5.29 6.30 -21.88
C ASP A 275 -6.58 5.51 -21.59
N ASP A 276 -7.60 5.68 -22.43
CA ASP A 276 -8.92 5.04 -22.23
C ASP A 276 -8.83 3.52 -22.37
N GLN A 277 -7.99 3.00 -23.27
CA GLN A 277 -7.78 1.56 -23.42
C GLN A 277 -7.11 0.97 -22.18
N GLU A 278 -6.11 1.65 -21.63
CA GLU A 278 -5.42 1.19 -20.42
C GLU A 278 -6.34 1.22 -19.19
N VAL A 279 -7.21 2.22 -19.08
CA VAL A 279 -8.25 2.26 -18.03
C VAL A 279 -9.18 1.07 -18.14
N GLU A 280 -9.64 0.76 -19.38
CA GLU A 280 -10.54 -0.38 -19.62
C GLU A 280 -9.88 -1.73 -19.28
N VAL A 281 -8.66 -1.97 -19.74
CA VAL A 281 -7.99 -3.25 -19.49
C VAL A 281 -7.64 -3.43 -18.02
N THR A 282 -7.25 -2.36 -17.33
CA THR A 282 -6.94 -2.37 -15.89
C THR A 282 -8.18 -2.68 -15.06
N GLY A 283 -9.30 -2.04 -15.38
CA GLY A 283 -10.58 -2.26 -14.71
C GLY A 283 -11.16 -3.64 -15.00
N SER A 284 -11.17 -4.07 -16.27
CA SER A 284 -11.68 -5.39 -16.66
C SER A 284 -10.92 -6.54 -16.00
N ALA A 285 -9.62 -6.37 -15.74
CA ALA A 285 -8.80 -7.32 -15.01
C ALA A 285 -8.97 -7.20 -13.48
N ALA A 286 -9.70 -6.20 -13.01
CA ALA A 286 -9.89 -5.88 -11.58
C ALA A 286 -8.56 -5.74 -10.82
N CYS A 287 -7.57 -5.10 -11.44
CA CYS A 287 -6.28 -4.85 -10.83
C CYS A 287 -6.41 -3.92 -9.61
N GLY A 288 -5.49 -4.06 -8.66
CA GLY A 288 -5.32 -3.13 -7.56
C GLY A 288 -4.48 -1.90 -7.96
N ILE A 289 -4.91 -0.70 -7.58
CA ILE A 289 -4.14 0.53 -7.80
C ILE A 289 -3.93 1.23 -6.46
N ALA A 290 -2.67 1.44 -6.08
CA ALA A 290 -2.30 2.27 -4.93
C ALA A 290 -2.19 3.72 -5.39
N HIS A 291 -3.12 4.55 -4.93
CA HIS A 291 -3.12 5.98 -5.21
C HIS A 291 -2.25 6.72 -4.19
N ASN A 292 -1.18 7.37 -4.65
CA ASN A 292 -0.16 8.03 -3.84
C ASN A 292 -0.19 9.56 -4.07
N PRO A 293 -1.23 10.30 -3.64
CA PRO A 293 -1.44 11.69 -4.06
C PRO A 293 -0.31 12.62 -3.63
N MET A 294 0.22 12.49 -2.42
CA MET A 294 1.26 13.39 -1.90
C MET A 294 2.59 13.22 -2.65
N SER A 295 2.98 11.98 -2.93
CA SER A 295 4.17 11.69 -3.73
C SER A 295 4.01 12.23 -5.15
N ASN A 296 2.83 12.03 -5.75
CA ASN A 296 2.53 12.53 -7.08
C ASN A 296 2.59 14.06 -7.16
N GLU A 297 2.16 14.76 -6.10
CA GLU A 297 2.29 16.22 -5.96
C GLU A 297 3.77 16.64 -5.83
N TYR A 298 4.51 15.98 -4.95
CA TYR A 298 5.90 16.32 -4.65
C TYR A 298 6.81 16.17 -5.88
N LEU A 299 6.67 15.07 -6.62
CA LEU A 299 7.44 14.77 -7.83
C LEU A 299 6.85 15.41 -9.10
N ALA A 300 5.75 16.17 -8.95
CA ALA A 300 4.99 16.73 -10.08
C ALA A 300 4.59 15.65 -11.12
N SER A 301 4.33 14.42 -10.67
CA SER A 301 4.01 13.28 -11.52
C SER A 301 2.65 13.41 -12.21
N GLY A 302 1.69 14.12 -11.59
CA GLY A 302 0.35 14.36 -12.14
C GLY A 302 -0.78 13.81 -11.28
N ALA A 303 -2.01 13.89 -11.77
CA ALA A 303 -3.20 13.42 -11.08
C ALA A 303 -3.78 12.17 -11.73
N MET A 304 -4.00 11.13 -10.92
CA MET A 304 -4.57 9.86 -11.38
C MET A 304 -6.03 10.03 -11.88
N ARG A 305 -6.41 9.29 -12.91
CA ARG A 305 -7.79 9.19 -13.43
C ARG A 305 -8.69 8.37 -12.50
N LEU A 306 -8.83 8.82 -11.25
CA LEU A 306 -9.48 8.06 -10.17
C LEU A 306 -10.90 7.59 -10.50
N ARG A 307 -11.72 8.50 -11.03
CA ARG A 307 -13.13 8.17 -11.35
C ARG A 307 -13.24 7.16 -12.48
N ASP A 308 -12.42 7.31 -13.51
CA ASP A 308 -12.45 6.44 -14.68
C ASP A 308 -12.02 5.02 -14.28
N LEU A 309 -10.92 4.89 -13.53
CA LEU A 309 -10.42 3.61 -13.04
C LEU A 309 -11.44 2.90 -12.14
N ARG A 310 -12.08 3.61 -11.20
CA ARG A 310 -13.14 3.03 -10.35
C ARG A 310 -14.35 2.60 -11.19
N SER A 311 -14.77 3.44 -12.14
CA SER A 311 -15.90 3.12 -13.01
C SER A 311 -15.63 1.94 -13.92
N ALA A 312 -14.39 1.73 -14.31
CA ALA A 312 -13.95 0.57 -15.10
C ALA A 312 -13.85 -0.73 -14.27
N GLY A 313 -13.83 -0.65 -12.93
CA GLY A 313 -13.80 -1.81 -12.03
C GLY A 313 -12.45 -2.09 -11.36
N ALA A 314 -11.48 -1.18 -11.45
CA ALA A 314 -10.23 -1.30 -10.71
C ALA A 314 -10.47 -1.15 -9.19
N THR A 315 -9.76 -1.93 -8.40
CA THR A 315 -9.74 -1.79 -6.93
C THR A 315 -8.72 -0.72 -6.53
N ILE A 316 -9.18 0.33 -5.84
CA ILE A 316 -8.29 1.44 -5.48
C ILE A 316 -8.06 1.45 -3.96
N GLY A 317 -6.79 1.48 -3.57
CA GLY A 317 -6.32 1.76 -2.21
C GLY A 317 -5.57 3.10 -2.14
N MET A 318 -5.26 3.54 -0.93
CA MET A 318 -4.46 4.73 -0.67
C MET A 318 -3.05 4.33 -0.25
N GLY A 319 -2.02 5.01 -0.74
CA GLY A 319 -0.64 4.80 -0.35
C GLY A 319 0.04 6.09 0.11
N ALA A 320 0.91 5.96 1.11
CA ALA A 320 1.76 7.04 1.56
C ALA A 320 2.98 7.22 0.66
N ASP A 321 3.42 6.13 0.00
CA ASP A 321 4.69 6.08 -0.70
C ASP A 321 5.90 6.27 0.26
N GLY A 322 7.01 6.84 -0.22
CA GLY A 322 8.22 6.97 0.59
C GLY A 322 8.60 8.41 0.93
N ALA A 323 9.87 8.73 0.74
CA ALA A 323 10.44 10.05 1.05
C ALA A 323 9.72 11.21 0.36
N ALA A 324 9.15 10.97 -0.80
CA ALA A 324 8.42 11.99 -1.58
C ALA A 324 7.11 12.45 -0.92
N SER A 325 6.54 11.69 0.00
CA SER A 325 5.34 12.11 0.74
C SER A 325 5.61 12.94 2.00
N HIS A 326 6.82 12.96 2.48
CA HIS A 326 7.28 13.63 3.69
C HIS A 326 6.67 13.15 5.02
N LEU A 327 5.57 12.38 5.01
CA LEU A 327 4.91 11.89 6.23
C LEU A 327 4.13 10.60 5.94
N MET A 328 3.85 9.84 7.03
CA MET A 328 3.11 8.57 6.99
C MET A 328 1.69 8.72 7.57
N ASP A 329 1.13 9.94 7.59
CA ASP A 329 -0.19 10.24 8.13
C ASP A 329 -1.27 10.07 7.05
N MET A 330 -2.00 8.97 7.10
CA MET A 330 -3.07 8.67 6.14
C MET A 330 -4.19 9.70 6.13
N PHE A 331 -4.44 10.45 7.22
CA PHE A 331 -5.43 11.54 7.20
C PHE A 331 -4.98 12.71 6.32
N GLN A 332 -3.69 13.04 6.33
CA GLN A 332 -3.13 14.05 5.43
C GLN A 332 -3.17 13.56 3.97
N ILE A 333 -2.84 12.30 3.73
CA ILE A 333 -2.87 11.69 2.40
C ILE A 333 -4.30 11.70 1.83
N MET A 334 -5.30 11.33 2.63
CA MET A 334 -6.72 11.42 2.26
C MET A 334 -7.14 12.86 1.93
N ARG A 335 -6.66 13.85 2.68
CA ARG A 335 -6.92 15.27 2.41
C ARG A 335 -6.37 15.70 1.06
N GLN A 336 -5.11 15.34 0.77
CA GLN A 336 -4.47 15.67 -0.50
C GLN A 336 -5.17 15.00 -1.68
N MET A 337 -5.53 13.74 -1.55
CA MET A 337 -6.33 13.06 -2.58
C MET A 337 -7.58 13.86 -2.95
N VAL A 338 -8.33 14.35 -1.97
CA VAL A 338 -9.55 15.14 -2.22
C VAL A 338 -9.21 16.45 -2.93
N TYR A 339 -8.15 17.13 -2.52
CA TYR A 339 -7.80 18.45 -3.08
C TYR A 339 -7.24 18.31 -4.50
N VAL A 340 -6.35 17.35 -4.74
CA VAL A 340 -5.79 17.09 -6.08
C VAL A 340 -6.90 16.75 -7.07
N GLN A 341 -7.80 15.84 -6.70
CA GLN A 341 -8.88 15.43 -7.59
C GLN A 341 -9.84 16.58 -7.92
N ARG A 342 -10.16 17.43 -6.95
CA ARG A 342 -11.01 18.61 -7.17
C ARG A 342 -10.32 19.64 -8.06
N LEU A 343 -9.02 19.88 -7.85
CA LEU A 343 -8.24 20.80 -8.65
C LEU A 343 -8.07 20.28 -10.08
N HIS A 344 -7.76 19.01 -10.24
CA HIS A 344 -7.58 18.38 -11.54
C HIS A 344 -8.87 18.39 -12.39
N THR A 345 -9.99 18.11 -11.77
CA THR A 345 -11.30 18.05 -12.46
C THR A 345 -12.05 19.40 -12.52
N LEU A 346 -11.54 20.43 -11.85
CA LEU A 346 -12.21 21.73 -11.67
C LEU A 346 -13.63 21.58 -11.12
N SER A 347 -13.88 20.57 -10.28
CA SER A 347 -15.18 20.24 -9.71
C SER A 347 -15.07 19.96 -8.21
N PRO A 348 -15.77 20.73 -7.34
CA PRO A 348 -15.77 20.48 -5.89
C PRO A 348 -16.50 19.19 -5.51
N GLU A 349 -17.28 18.61 -6.43
CA GLU A 349 -18.04 17.38 -6.21
C GLU A 349 -17.32 16.13 -6.72
N SER A 350 -16.16 16.29 -7.37
CA SER A 350 -15.45 15.18 -7.99
C SER A 350 -15.05 14.10 -6.99
N THR A 351 -14.75 14.50 -5.74
CA THR A 351 -14.31 13.59 -4.69
C THR A 351 -14.70 14.15 -3.31
N ARG A 352 -15.17 13.28 -2.44
CA ARG A 352 -15.59 13.60 -1.07
C ARG A 352 -14.68 12.93 -0.03
N ALA A 353 -14.63 13.48 1.18
CA ALA A 353 -13.87 12.90 2.28
C ALA A 353 -14.27 11.44 2.60
N ALA A 354 -15.56 11.12 2.46
CA ALA A 354 -16.05 9.76 2.66
C ALA A 354 -15.46 8.76 1.64
N GLU A 355 -15.23 9.18 0.40
CA GLU A 355 -14.59 8.35 -0.62
C GLU A 355 -13.11 8.11 -0.30
N ALA A 356 -12.40 9.16 0.13
CA ALA A 356 -11.01 9.01 0.57
C ALA A 356 -10.90 8.03 1.74
N PHE A 357 -11.81 8.13 2.71
CA PHE A 357 -11.85 7.21 3.85
C PHE A 357 -12.20 5.78 3.42
N GLU A 358 -13.08 5.61 2.44
CA GLU A 358 -13.38 4.29 1.86
C GLU A 358 -12.15 3.66 1.21
N LEU A 359 -11.38 4.44 0.44
CA LEU A 359 -10.14 3.94 -0.20
C LEU A 359 -9.06 3.59 0.83
N ALA A 360 -8.95 4.36 1.92
CA ALA A 360 -8.00 4.12 3.00
C ALA A 360 -8.43 2.98 3.97
N THR A 361 -9.61 2.40 3.79
CA THR A 361 -10.15 1.31 4.63
C THR A 361 -10.58 0.12 3.78
N ARG A 362 -11.79 0.12 3.24
CA ARG A 362 -12.35 -1.00 2.44
C ARG A 362 -11.57 -1.26 1.16
N GLY A 363 -11.27 -0.20 0.40
CA GLY A 363 -10.50 -0.31 -0.84
C GLY A 363 -9.11 -0.89 -0.59
N GLY A 364 -8.43 -0.38 0.46
CA GLY A 364 -7.15 -0.93 0.89
C GLY A 364 -7.23 -2.39 1.30
N ALA A 365 -8.28 -2.79 2.06
CA ALA A 365 -8.48 -4.17 2.48
C ALA A 365 -8.73 -5.12 1.30
N GLU A 366 -9.55 -4.70 0.34
CA GLU A 366 -9.82 -5.45 -0.89
C GLU A 366 -8.53 -5.62 -1.72
N MET A 367 -7.77 -4.54 -1.92
CA MET A 367 -6.50 -4.57 -2.64
C MET A 367 -5.46 -5.47 -1.95
N ALA A 368 -5.37 -5.42 -0.62
CA ALA A 368 -4.46 -6.25 0.16
C ALA A 368 -4.94 -7.71 0.31
N GLY A 369 -6.16 -8.03 -0.09
CA GLY A 369 -6.74 -9.36 0.05
C GLY A 369 -6.99 -9.77 1.51
N ILE A 370 -7.24 -8.82 2.42
CA ILE A 370 -7.44 -9.07 3.84
C ILE A 370 -8.88 -8.88 4.29
N ASP A 371 -9.29 -9.65 5.27
CA ASP A 371 -10.65 -9.64 5.83
C ASP A 371 -10.82 -8.52 6.88
N ALA A 372 -10.51 -7.27 6.50
CA ALA A 372 -10.51 -6.07 7.35
C ALA A 372 -11.25 -4.89 6.67
N GLY A 373 -10.98 -3.67 7.08
CA GLY A 373 -11.46 -2.42 6.45
C GLY A 373 -12.88 -2.01 6.83
N CYS A 374 -13.57 -2.77 7.67
CA CYS A 374 -14.86 -2.39 8.25
C CYS A 374 -15.07 -3.03 9.64
N LEU A 375 -15.87 -2.38 10.49
CA LEU A 375 -16.19 -2.85 11.82
C LEU A 375 -17.52 -3.62 11.80
N ILE A 376 -17.45 -4.90 11.46
CA ILE A 376 -18.59 -5.84 11.53
C ILE A 376 -18.15 -7.17 12.15
N PRO A 377 -19.07 -7.91 12.79
CA PRO A 377 -18.75 -9.22 13.35
C PRO A 377 -18.10 -10.16 12.35
N GLY A 378 -17.05 -10.87 12.78
CA GLY A 378 -16.29 -11.83 11.98
C GLY A 378 -15.07 -11.23 11.27
N LYS A 379 -14.99 -9.93 11.02
CA LYS A 379 -13.83 -9.26 10.43
C LYS A 379 -12.65 -9.19 11.41
N LEU A 380 -11.45 -9.01 10.88
CA LEU A 380 -10.25 -8.74 11.69
C LEU A 380 -10.44 -7.48 12.52
N ALA A 381 -9.99 -7.53 13.77
CA ALA A 381 -10.11 -6.44 14.73
C ALA A 381 -8.96 -5.43 14.58
N ASP A 382 -8.68 -5.02 13.34
CA ASP A 382 -7.76 -3.95 13.02
C ASP A 382 -8.51 -2.63 13.19
N ILE A 383 -8.29 -1.95 14.32
CA ILE A 383 -9.12 -0.84 14.80
C ILE A 383 -8.22 0.33 15.21
N ALA A 384 -8.59 1.53 14.82
CA ALA A 384 -7.99 2.76 15.32
C ALA A 384 -9.00 3.54 16.18
N VAL A 385 -8.48 4.15 17.25
CA VAL A 385 -9.26 5.04 18.14
C VAL A 385 -8.64 6.42 18.05
N VAL A 386 -9.39 7.36 17.49
CA VAL A 386 -8.91 8.71 17.15
C VAL A 386 -9.53 9.73 18.08
N SER A 387 -8.71 10.58 18.71
CA SER A 387 -9.20 11.66 19.56
C SER A 387 -9.92 12.73 18.73
N LEU A 388 -11.05 13.21 19.22
CA LEU A 388 -11.71 14.41 18.69
C LEU A 388 -11.23 15.70 19.37
N GLN A 389 -10.42 15.55 20.40
CA GLN A 389 -9.74 16.66 21.09
C GLN A 389 -8.31 16.66 20.57
N GLY A 390 -7.98 17.62 19.71
CA GLY A 390 -6.67 17.74 19.09
C GLY A 390 -5.50 17.87 20.09
#